data_8718398e57e4143a538f59289ed3178a
#
_entry.id   8718398e57e4143a538f59289ed3178a
#
_cell.length_a   1.000
_cell.length_b   1.000
_cell.length_c   1.000
_cell.angle_alpha   90.00
_cell.angle_beta   90.00
_cell.angle_gamma   90.00
#
_symmetry.space_group_name_H-M   'P 1'
#
loop_
_entity.id
_entity.type
_entity.pdbx_description
1 polymer ?
#
loop_
_entity_poly.entity_id
_entity_poly.type
_entity_poly.pdbx_seq_one_letter_code
_entity_poly.pdbx_strand_id
1 'polypeptide(L)'
;NSLHLKDDNGNELTLDKEGEGSFKDYVMSFVLASATKERATLDSQNRLKGLAVPGSEIAEQNYITYTGNEATGIDADAYVAKITRMKPTPAFDSLSLNSPENEEFGDENVFARHFTRFSAEHSKVHGEMADADRIRLLNPTWFIGTCDTTKNWRIRHGAFDRDTSIAIPVILASMLKNKHYNVDFALPWGLPHSGDYDLEELFAWIDGLEK
;
A
#
# COMPACT_ATOMS: atom_id res chain seq x y z
N ASN A 1 4.70 2.95 15.17
CA ASN A 1 5.47 4.13 15.67
C ASN A 1 7.00 3.91 15.65
N SER A 2 7.49 2.67 15.70
CA SER A 2 8.95 2.38 15.71
C SER A 2 9.70 2.79 14.42
N LEU A 3 8.98 3.03 13.32
CA LEU A 3 9.57 3.48 12.05
C LEU A 3 9.79 5.00 12.00
N HIS A 4 9.22 5.77 12.94
CA HIS A 4 9.31 7.24 13.00
C HIS A 4 9.01 7.91 11.65
N LEU A 5 7.97 7.41 10.95
CA LEU A 5 7.54 7.94 9.67
C LEU A 5 7.02 9.37 9.83
N LYS A 6 7.27 10.20 8.81
CA LYS A 6 6.78 11.57 8.75
C LYS A 6 5.96 11.80 7.49
N ASP A 7 4.96 12.65 7.61
CA ASP A 7 4.20 13.18 6.47
C ASP A 7 5.05 14.13 5.60
N ASP A 8 4.44 14.64 4.53
CA ASP A 8 5.10 15.56 3.61
C ASP A 8 5.43 16.94 4.25
N ASN A 9 4.87 17.24 5.44
CA ASN A 9 5.13 18.45 6.23
C ASN A 9 6.17 18.22 7.35
N GLY A 10 6.66 16.99 7.51
CA GLY A 10 7.63 16.62 8.54
C GLY A 10 7.02 16.24 9.90
N ASN A 11 5.69 16.16 10.02
CA ASN A 11 5.01 15.73 11.23
C ASN A 11 5.11 14.20 11.39
N GLU A 12 5.35 13.74 12.61
CA GLU A 12 5.45 12.31 12.89
C GLU A 12 4.08 11.63 12.74
N LEU A 13 4.07 10.51 12.01
CA LEU A 13 2.89 9.68 11.80
C LEU A 13 2.79 8.61 12.88
N THR A 14 1.64 8.52 13.52
CA THR A 14 1.41 7.62 14.66
C THR A 14 0.14 6.80 14.48
N LEU A 15 0.14 5.62 15.10
CA LEU A 15 -1.04 4.78 15.32
C LEU A 15 -1.12 4.40 16.79
N ASP A 16 -2.31 4.35 17.34
CA ASP A 16 -2.58 3.72 18.62
C ASP A 16 -2.79 2.20 18.47
N LYS A 17 -3.14 1.53 19.57
CA LYS A 17 -3.36 0.06 19.57
C LYS A 17 -4.67 -0.36 18.90
N GLU A 18 -5.60 0.56 18.71
CA GLU A 18 -6.86 0.40 18.00
C GLU A 18 -6.67 0.62 16.48
N GLY A 19 -5.49 1.09 16.04
CA GLY A 19 -5.18 1.40 14.64
C GLY A 19 -5.65 2.78 14.19
N GLU A 20 -5.96 3.66 15.14
CA GLU A 20 -6.34 5.04 14.89
C GLU A 20 -5.13 5.98 15.00
N GLY A 21 -5.19 7.12 14.31
CA GLY A 21 -4.16 8.15 14.39
C GLY A 21 -3.73 8.71 13.04
N SER A 22 -2.75 9.62 13.07
CA SER A 22 -2.32 10.38 11.90
C SER A 22 -1.79 9.53 10.74
N PHE A 23 -1.29 8.32 11.01
CA PHE A 23 -0.90 7.41 9.93
C PHE A 23 -2.11 6.87 9.16
N LYS A 24 -3.22 6.52 9.84
CA LYS A 24 -4.46 6.12 9.18
C LYS A 24 -4.98 7.24 8.29
N ASP A 25 -5.02 8.47 8.82
CA ASP A 25 -5.46 9.65 8.07
C ASP A 25 -4.57 9.90 6.85
N TYR A 26 -3.25 9.74 7.00
CA TYR A 26 -2.29 9.89 5.91
C TYR A 26 -2.49 8.83 4.82
N VAL A 27 -2.73 7.57 5.18
CA VAL A 27 -3.08 6.51 4.20
C VAL A 27 -4.37 6.86 3.46
N MET A 28 -5.41 7.30 4.19
CA MET A 28 -6.70 7.67 3.59
C MET A 28 -6.59 8.91 2.70
N SER A 29 -5.67 9.82 2.96
CA SER A 29 -5.44 10.98 2.09
C SER A 29 -5.04 10.59 0.66
N PHE A 30 -4.28 9.52 0.48
CA PHE A 30 -3.96 8.99 -0.86
C PHE A 30 -5.19 8.39 -1.56
N VAL A 31 -6.08 7.75 -0.80
CA VAL A 31 -7.35 7.23 -1.33
C VAL A 31 -8.24 8.39 -1.78
N LEU A 32 -8.36 9.45 -0.98
CA LEU A 32 -9.11 10.67 -1.33
C LEU A 32 -8.53 11.37 -2.56
N ALA A 33 -7.21 11.50 -2.64
CA ALA A 33 -6.54 12.07 -3.81
C ALA A 33 -6.82 11.26 -5.09
N SER A 34 -6.80 9.93 -4.98
CA SER A 34 -7.13 9.02 -6.07
C SER A 34 -8.58 9.17 -6.53
N ALA A 35 -9.52 9.18 -5.59
CA ALA A 35 -10.95 9.38 -5.87
C ALA A 35 -11.22 10.75 -6.52
N THR A 36 -10.55 11.80 -6.06
CA THR A 36 -10.63 13.15 -6.64
C THR A 36 -10.17 13.16 -8.10
N LYS A 37 -9.00 12.56 -8.37
CA LYS A 37 -8.44 12.47 -9.73
C LYS A 37 -9.39 11.72 -10.66
N GLU A 38 -9.92 10.59 -10.23
CA GLU A 38 -10.84 9.79 -11.03
C GLU A 38 -12.14 10.54 -11.30
N ARG A 39 -12.73 11.18 -10.28
CA ARG A 39 -13.96 11.96 -10.43
C ARG A 39 -13.78 13.09 -11.42
N ALA A 40 -12.68 13.84 -11.35
CA ALA A 40 -12.38 14.92 -12.29
C ALA A 40 -12.24 14.38 -13.73
N THR A 41 -11.61 13.22 -13.91
CA THR A 41 -11.48 12.55 -15.21
C THR A 41 -12.85 12.17 -15.78
N LEU A 42 -13.71 11.54 -14.98
CA LEU A 42 -15.06 11.14 -15.38
C LEU A 42 -15.94 12.36 -15.71
N ASP A 43 -15.83 13.45 -14.93
CA ASP A 43 -16.56 14.68 -15.19
C ASP A 43 -16.14 15.32 -16.52
N SER A 44 -14.84 15.44 -16.76
CA SER A 44 -14.30 15.97 -18.02
C SER A 44 -14.75 15.17 -19.25
N GLN A 45 -15.02 13.88 -19.07
CA GLN A 45 -15.54 12.97 -20.10
C GLN A 45 -17.07 12.93 -20.16
N ASN A 46 -17.79 13.77 -19.39
CA ASN A 46 -19.25 13.73 -19.21
C ASN A 46 -19.80 12.35 -18.77
N ARG A 47 -19.00 11.55 -18.09
CA ARG A 47 -19.33 10.17 -17.69
C ARG A 47 -19.97 10.07 -16.30
N LEU A 48 -20.01 11.14 -15.52
CA LEU A 48 -20.69 11.17 -14.20
C LEU A 48 -22.22 11.04 -14.31
N LYS A 49 -22.80 11.29 -15.49
CA LYS A 49 -24.25 11.31 -15.71
C LYS A 49 -24.81 9.95 -16.10
N GLY A 50 -24.40 8.86 -15.50
CA GLY A 50 -25.20 7.65 -15.58
C GLY A 50 -24.54 6.34 -16.01
N LEU A 51 -23.23 6.22 -15.99
CA LEU A 51 -22.59 4.94 -16.23
C LEU A 51 -21.53 4.68 -15.17
N ALA A 52 -21.84 3.75 -14.25
CA ALA A 52 -20.79 3.08 -13.49
C ALA A 52 -19.84 2.45 -14.50
N VAL A 53 -18.60 2.91 -14.55
CA VAL A 53 -17.55 2.18 -15.23
C VAL A 53 -17.27 0.95 -14.38
N PRO A 54 -17.29 -0.28 -14.94
CA PRO A 54 -16.92 -1.45 -14.17
C PRO A 54 -15.57 -1.20 -13.48
N GLY A 55 -15.57 -1.28 -12.14
CA GLY A 55 -14.42 -1.00 -11.29
C GLY A 55 -14.31 0.44 -10.74
N SER A 56 -14.98 1.43 -11.29
CA SER A 56 -14.93 2.81 -10.74
C SER A 56 -16.05 3.14 -9.76
N GLU A 57 -17.22 2.54 -9.88
CA GLU A 57 -18.41 2.66 -8.99
C GLU A 57 -18.55 4.00 -8.21
N ILE A 58 -18.01 5.10 -8.74
CA ILE A 58 -18.00 6.40 -8.04
C ILE A 58 -19.42 6.87 -7.71
N ALA A 59 -20.40 6.53 -8.56
CA ALA A 59 -21.79 6.92 -8.35
C ALA A 59 -22.48 6.17 -7.19
N GLU A 60 -21.92 5.03 -6.74
CA GLU A 60 -22.51 4.18 -5.70
C GLU A 60 -21.70 4.15 -4.40
N GLN A 61 -20.69 5.03 -4.26
CA GLN A 61 -19.82 5.01 -3.11
C GLN A 61 -20.41 5.82 -1.95
N ASN A 62 -20.98 5.09 -1.00
CA ASN A 62 -21.48 5.70 0.23
C ASN A 62 -20.38 6.07 1.24
N TYR A 63 -19.13 5.63 0.99
CA TYR A 63 -18.02 5.81 1.93
C TYR A 63 -17.14 7.03 1.61
N ILE A 64 -17.35 7.72 0.47
CA ILE A 64 -16.64 8.97 0.15
C ILE A 64 -17.61 10.14 0.09
N THR A 65 -17.25 11.22 0.77
CA THR A 65 -17.94 12.51 0.70
C THR A 65 -17.23 13.41 -0.30
N TYR A 66 -17.99 14.04 -1.19
CA TYR A 66 -17.47 14.96 -2.19
C TYR A 66 -18.02 16.38 -2.01
N THR A 67 -17.15 17.36 -2.29
CA THR A 67 -17.54 18.77 -2.50
C THR A 67 -17.14 19.13 -3.93
N GLY A 68 -18.13 19.24 -4.83
CA GLY A 68 -17.86 19.29 -6.27
C GLY A 68 -17.18 18.01 -6.74
N ASN A 69 -15.99 18.14 -7.32
CA ASN A 69 -15.15 17.00 -7.77
C ASN A 69 -14.10 16.59 -6.75
N GLU A 70 -13.99 17.29 -5.64
CA GLU A 70 -13.02 16.98 -4.59
C GLU A 70 -13.60 15.99 -3.57
N ALA A 71 -12.88 14.89 -3.34
CA ALA A 71 -13.17 13.97 -2.25
C ALA A 71 -12.66 14.56 -0.93
N THR A 72 -13.60 14.92 -0.04
CA THR A 72 -13.31 15.67 1.18
C THR A 72 -13.42 14.85 2.45
N GLY A 73 -13.94 13.62 2.37
CA GLY A 73 -14.06 12.74 3.53
C GLY A 73 -14.23 11.29 3.11
N ILE A 74 -13.83 10.39 3.99
CA ILE A 74 -13.93 8.94 3.78
C ILE A 74 -14.31 8.23 5.08
N ASP A 75 -15.26 7.32 4.98
CA ASP A 75 -15.46 6.25 5.97
C ASP A 75 -14.48 5.13 5.65
N ALA A 76 -13.38 5.07 6.39
CA ALA A 76 -12.29 4.14 6.13
C ALA A 76 -12.73 2.68 6.32
N ASP A 77 -13.58 2.40 7.30
CA ASP A 77 -14.03 1.04 7.59
C ASP A 77 -14.98 0.53 6.48
N ALA A 78 -15.89 1.39 6.02
CA ALA A 78 -16.75 1.07 4.89
C ALA A 78 -15.97 0.88 3.58
N TYR A 79 -14.92 1.68 3.35
CA TYR A 79 -14.02 1.51 2.21
C TYR A 79 -13.28 0.15 2.27
N VAL A 80 -12.68 -0.18 3.41
CA VAL A 80 -11.97 -1.45 3.61
C VAL A 80 -12.92 -2.64 3.46
N ALA A 81 -14.15 -2.54 3.99
CA ALA A 81 -15.18 -3.55 3.82
C ALA A 81 -15.60 -3.73 2.35
N LYS A 82 -15.68 -2.64 1.57
CA LYS A 82 -16.01 -2.68 0.14
C LYS A 82 -14.93 -3.36 -0.68
N ILE A 83 -13.65 -3.10 -0.39
CA ILE A 83 -12.53 -3.78 -1.04
C ILE A 83 -12.54 -5.29 -0.77
N THR A 84 -13.13 -5.73 0.35
CA THR A 84 -13.22 -7.14 0.73
C THR A 84 -11.88 -7.87 0.65
N ARG A 85 -10.95 -7.49 1.52
CA ARG A 85 -9.62 -8.08 1.55
C ARG A 85 -9.66 -9.61 1.62
N MET A 86 -8.93 -10.27 0.73
CA MET A 86 -8.92 -11.75 0.63
C MET A 86 -8.01 -12.41 1.66
N LYS A 87 -6.85 -11.83 1.91
CA LYS A 87 -5.88 -12.42 2.83
C LYS A 87 -6.17 -11.93 4.26
N PRO A 88 -6.37 -12.84 5.23
CA PRO A 88 -6.50 -12.45 6.63
C PRO A 88 -5.19 -11.86 7.17
N THR A 89 -5.25 -11.17 8.29
CA THR A 89 -4.05 -10.71 8.98
C THR A 89 -3.54 -11.80 9.94
N PRO A 90 -2.24 -12.12 9.95
CA PRO A 90 -1.17 -11.58 9.09
C PRO A 90 -1.31 -12.07 7.64
N ALA A 91 -1.10 -11.16 6.67
CA ALA A 91 -1.46 -11.44 5.30
C ALA A 91 -0.50 -12.37 4.57
N PHE A 92 0.77 -12.37 4.92
CA PHE A 92 1.82 -13.08 4.19
C PHE A 92 2.56 -14.10 5.06
N ASP A 93 2.74 -13.82 6.33
CA ASP A 93 3.33 -14.75 7.28
C ASP A 93 2.23 -15.57 7.96
N SER A 94 1.80 -16.64 7.30
CA SER A 94 0.70 -17.50 7.78
C SER A 94 1.04 -18.15 9.13
N LEU A 95 0.11 -18.07 10.07
CA LEU A 95 0.26 -18.74 11.39
C LEU A 95 0.40 -20.26 11.28
N SER A 96 0.01 -20.84 10.15
CA SER A 96 0.13 -22.28 9.86
C SER A 96 1.27 -22.61 8.89
N LEU A 97 2.14 -21.64 8.56
CA LEU A 97 3.27 -21.78 7.63
C LEU A 97 2.87 -22.33 6.24
N ASN A 98 1.67 -22.00 5.77
CA ASN A 98 1.12 -22.52 4.51
C ASN A 98 0.97 -21.43 3.42
N SER A 99 1.73 -20.35 3.52
CA SER A 99 1.82 -19.36 2.46
C SER A 99 3.12 -19.53 1.65
N PRO A 100 3.13 -19.18 0.36
CA PRO A 100 4.35 -19.20 -0.44
C PRO A 100 5.46 -18.33 0.17
N GLU A 101 5.09 -17.23 0.80
CA GLU A 101 6.05 -16.34 1.45
C GLU A 101 6.75 -17.02 2.64
N ASN A 102 6.08 -17.91 3.38
CA ASN A 102 6.74 -18.71 4.42
C ASN A 102 7.78 -19.66 3.83
N GLU A 103 7.53 -20.18 2.62
CA GLU A 103 8.47 -21.08 1.93
C GLU A 103 9.75 -20.33 1.49
N GLU A 104 9.63 -19.06 1.06
CA GLU A 104 10.79 -18.22 0.72
C GLU A 104 11.73 -18.01 1.91
N PHE A 105 11.18 -18.03 3.12
CA PHE A 105 11.93 -17.92 4.36
C PHE A 105 12.40 -19.27 4.91
N GLY A 106 12.06 -20.37 4.27
CA GLY A 106 12.57 -21.72 4.57
C GLY A 106 14.03 -21.90 4.23
N ASP A 107 14.59 -23.05 4.55
CA ASP A 107 15.96 -23.45 4.22
C ASP A 107 16.02 -24.93 3.80
N GLU A 108 17.21 -25.45 3.56
CA GLU A 108 17.41 -26.84 3.14
C GLU A 108 16.91 -27.91 4.12
N ASN A 109 16.72 -27.54 5.39
CA ASN A 109 16.29 -28.44 6.46
C ASN A 109 14.84 -28.19 6.86
N VAL A 110 14.34 -26.95 6.70
CA VAL A 110 13.01 -26.53 7.13
C VAL A 110 12.32 -25.81 5.99
N PHE A 111 11.28 -26.42 5.46
CA PHE A 111 10.59 -25.97 4.23
C PHE A 111 9.98 -24.57 4.36
N ALA A 112 9.43 -24.22 5.50
CA ALA A 112 8.77 -22.93 5.71
C ALA A 112 9.06 -22.39 7.12
N ARG A 113 9.27 -21.08 7.23
CA ARG A 113 9.53 -20.39 8.49
C ARG A 113 8.71 -19.13 8.62
N HIS A 114 8.49 -18.68 9.86
CA HIS A 114 7.98 -17.36 10.16
C HIS A 114 9.05 -16.29 9.90
N PHE A 115 8.60 -15.10 9.50
CA PHE A 115 9.48 -13.95 9.31
C PHE A 115 9.01 -12.69 10.03
N THR A 116 7.88 -12.80 10.74
CA THR A 116 7.40 -11.75 11.65
C THR A 116 7.30 -12.29 13.08
N ARG A 117 7.68 -11.45 14.05
CA ARG A 117 7.59 -11.81 15.47
C ARG A 117 6.16 -12.21 15.84
N PHE A 118 5.16 -11.45 15.37
CA PHE A 118 3.76 -11.74 15.67
C PHE A 118 3.38 -13.16 15.25
N SER A 119 3.71 -13.55 14.03
CA SER A 119 3.32 -14.89 13.52
C SER A 119 4.05 -16.01 14.25
N ALA A 120 5.32 -15.81 14.60
CA ALA A 120 6.07 -16.80 15.39
C ALA A 120 5.48 -16.98 16.81
N GLU A 121 5.14 -15.87 17.48
CA GLU A 121 4.52 -15.90 18.82
C GLU A 121 3.11 -16.50 18.81
N HIS A 122 2.40 -16.44 17.68
CA HIS A 122 1.04 -16.96 17.51
C HIS A 122 0.96 -18.19 16.57
N SER A 123 2.09 -18.84 16.34
CA SER A 123 2.17 -20.01 15.44
C SER A 123 1.22 -21.11 15.85
N LYS A 124 0.42 -21.59 14.89
CA LYS A 124 -0.49 -22.73 15.09
C LYS A 124 0.21 -24.11 14.97
N VAL A 125 1.43 -24.08 14.45
CA VAL A 125 2.23 -25.28 14.16
C VAL A 125 3.57 -25.30 14.88
N HIS A 126 3.75 -24.40 15.85
CA HIS A 126 5.01 -24.23 16.60
C HIS A 126 6.21 -23.97 15.68
N GLY A 127 5.98 -23.24 14.58
CA GLY A 127 7.02 -22.90 13.63
C GLY A 127 8.01 -21.90 14.22
N GLU A 128 9.25 -22.00 13.75
CA GLU A 128 10.34 -21.12 14.17
C GLU A 128 10.48 -19.90 13.27
N MET A 129 11.13 -18.87 13.77
CA MET A 129 11.58 -17.72 12.99
C MET A 129 12.65 -18.13 11.99
N ALA A 130 12.65 -17.52 10.82
CA ALA A 130 13.77 -17.58 9.89
C ALA A 130 15.00 -16.89 10.49
N ASP A 131 16.16 -17.20 9.90
CA ASP A 131 17.41 -16.52 10.22
C ASP A 131 17.30 -14.99 10.06
N ALA A 132 17.85 -14.25 11.00
CA ALA A 132 17.76 -12.79 11.03
C ALA A 132 18.39 -12.12 9.80
N ASP A 133 19.47 -12.69 9.27
CA ASP A 133 20.12 -12.15 8.07
C ASP A 133 19.27 -12.41 6.83
N ARG A 134 18.59 -13.56 6.75
CA ARG A 134 17.63 -13.84 5.67
C ARG A 134 16.45 -12.87 5.73
N ILE A 135 15.84 -12.66 6.89
CA ILE A 135 14.75 -11.67 7.08
C ILE A 135 15.22 -10.29 6.63
N ARG A 136 16.43 -9.89 7.01
CA ARG A 136 17.00 -8.61 6.62
C ARG A 136 17.21 -8.50 5.11
N LEU A 137 17.79 -9.52 4.49
CA LEU A 137 18.10 -9.53 3.05
C LEU A 137 16.86 -9.50 2.18
N LEU A 138 15.77 -10.16 2.59
CA LEU A 138 14.51 -10.18 1.89
C LEU A 138 13.61 -8.97 2.16
N ASN A 139 14.00 -8.09 3.10
CA ASN A 139 13.25 -6.88 3.41
C ASN A 139 13.96 -5.62 2.89
N PRO A 140 13.54 -5.07 1.73
CA PRO A 140 14.20 -3.92 1.11
C PRO A 140 14.18 -2.67 1.99
N THR A 141 13.26 -2.55 2.93
CA THR A 141 13.16 -1.38 3.82
C THR A 141 14.39 -1.22 4.72
N TRP A 142 15.13 -2.30 5.02
CA TRP A 142 16.38 -2.25 5.77
C TRP A 142 17.49 -1.49 5.06
N PHE A 143 17.43 -1.41 3.74
CA PHE A 143 18.48 -0.82 2.92
C PHE A 143 18.21 0.64 2.54
N ILE A 144 17.01 1.15 2.81
CA ILE A 144 16.64 2.55 2.52
C ILE A 144 17.51 3.49 3.35
N GLY A 145 18.34 4.28 2.66
CA GLY A 145 19.24 5.24 3.26
C GLY A 145 20.47 4.65 3.94
N THR A 146 20.73 3.34 3.83
CA THR A 146 21.91 2.65 4.38
C THR A 146 22.89 2.19 3.31
N CYS A 147 22.46 2.11 2.06
CA CYS A 147 23.29 1.76 0.92
C CYS A 147 23.04 2.73 -0.24
N ASP A 148 23.92 2.70 -1.22
CA ASP A 148 23.71 3.45 -2.46
C ASP A 148 22.68 2.75 -3.32
N THR A 149 21.68 3.51 -3.79
CA THR A 149 20.57 3.00 -4.61
C THR A 149 20.04 4.10 -5.53
N THR A 150 19.11 3.74 -6.43
CA THR A 150 18.45 4.72 -7.30
C THR A 150 17.82 5.86 -6.51
N LYS A 151 17.86 7.07 -7.06
CA LYS A 151 17.27 8.26 -6.44
C LYS A 151 15.80 8.45 -6.80
N ASN A 152 15.35 7.80 -7.88
CA ASN A 152 14.01 7.98 -8.43
C ASN A 152 13.21 6.68 -8.28
N TRP A 153 12.03 6.81 -7.68
CA TRP A 153 11.13 5.70 -7.38
C TRP A 153 9.74 6.01 -7.87
N ARG A 154 9.16 5.12 -8.65
CA ARG A 154 7.77 5.20 -9.04
C ARG A 154 7.03 3.99 -8.48
N ILE A 155 6.02 4.24 -7.65
CA ILE A 155 5.27 3.22 -6.94
C ILE A 155 3.80 3.37 -7.27
N ARG A 156 3.18 2.27 -7.71
CA ARG A 156 1.74 2.19 -7.96
C ARG A 156 1.14 1.03 -7.21
N HIS A 157 -0.06 1.23 -6.69
CA HIS A 157 -0.81 0.22 -5.97
C HIS A 157 -2.29 0.47 -6.21
N GLY A 158 -3.01 -0.51 -6.72
CA GLY A 158 -4.43 -0.35 -7.03
C GLY A 158 -5.23 0.07 -5.78
N ALA A 159 -6.06 1.11 -5.91
CA ALA A 159 -6.90 1.53 -4.78
C ALA A 159 -7.88 0.42 -4.34
N PHE A 160 -8.17 -0.55 -5.19
CA PHE A 160 -9.04 -1.70 -4.91
C PHE A 160 -8.25 -3.02 -4.82
N ASP A 161 -6.98 -2.94 -4.48
CA ASP A 161 -6.18 -4.13 -4.22
C ASP A 161 -6.70 -4.86 -2.97
N ARG A 162 -7.13 -6.08 -3.16
CA ARG A 162 -7.69 -6.96 -2.11
C ARG A 162 -6.63 -7.82 -1.43
N ASP A 163 -5.47 -7.97 -2.05
CA ASP A 163 -4.42 -8.89 -1.61
C ASP A 163 -3.41 -8.22 -0.68
N THR A 164 -2.98 -7.00 -1.05
CA THR A 164 -1.95 -6.26 -0.31
C THR A 164 -2.55 -5.03 0.37
N SER A 165 -2.22 -4.81 1.63
CA SER A 165 -2.67 -3.62 2.36
C SER A 165 -2.06 -2.35 1.77
N ILE A 166 -2.87 -1.31 1.56
CA ILE A 166 -2.42 0.02 1.13
C ILE A 166 -1.37 0.61 2.08
N ALA A 167 -1.40 0.23 3.36
CA ALA A 167 -0.41 0.68 4.32
C ALA A 167 1.03 0.27 3.92
N ILE A 168 1.23 -0.87 3.26
CA ILE A 168 2.54 -1.35 2.86
C ILE A 168 3.24 -0.40 1.89
N PRO A 169 2.66 -0.08 0.71
CA PRO A 169 3.28 0.87 -0.21
C PRO A 169 3.35 2.30 0.34
N VAL A 170 2.42 2.72 1.21
CA VAL A 170 2.51 4.02 1.89
C VAL A 170 3.70 4.06 2.85
N ILE A 171 3.95 2.99 3.62
CA ILE A 171 5.15 2.88 4.48
C ILE A 171 6.41 2.98 3.62
N LEU A 172 6.50 2.21 2.54
CA LEU A 172 7.65 2.23 1.63
C LEU A 172 7.88 3.63 1.05
N ALA A 173 6.84 4.24 0.51
CA ALA A 173 6.91 5.58 -0.06
C ALA A 173 7.34 6.63 0.99
N SER A 174 6.80 6.56 2.21
CA SER A 174 7.15 7.47 3.30
C SER A 174 8.59 7.28 3.75
N MET A 175 9.08 6.04 3.89
CA MET A 175 10.48 5.77 4.23
C MET A 175 11.43 6.35 3.20
N LEU A 176 11.13 6.18 1.91
CA LEU A 176 11.92 6.75 0.81
C LEU A 176 11.89 8.28 0.85
N LYS A 177 10.71 8.92 0.94
CA LYS A 177 10.55 10.37 1.03
C LYS A 177 11.29 10.95 2.24
N ASN A 178 11.20 10.31 3.41
CA ASN A 178 11.89 10.75 4.63
C ASN A 178 13.42 10.65 4.53
N LYS A 179 13.95 9.95 3.53
CA LYS A 179 15.37 9.90 3.16
C LYS A 179 15.69 10.72 1.90
N HIS A 180 14.77 11.61 1.50
CA HIS A 180 14.93 12.56 0.40
C HIS A 180 15.11 11.90 -0.98
N TYR A 181 14.58 10.71 -1.18
CA TYR A 181 14.43 10.13 -2.52
C TYR A 181 13.29 10.81 -3.28
N ASN A 182 13.41 10.88 -4.58
CA ASN A 182 12.34 11.34 -5.45
C ASN A 182 11.30 10.21 -5.62
N VAL A 183 10.10 10.40 -5.09
CA VAL A 183 9.07 9.35 -5.04
C VAL A 183 7.78 9.83 -5.71
N ASP A 184 7.43 9.21 -6.82
CA ASP A 184 6.13 9.32 -7.46
C ASP A 184 5.24 8.15 -7.01
N PHE A 185 4.38 8.41 -6.02
CA PHE A 185 3.46 7.43 -5.45
C PHE A 185 2.01 7.77 -5.77
N ALA A 186 1.26 6.79 -6.28
CA ALA A 186 -0.18 6.92 -6.49
C ALA A 186 -0.93 5.60 -6.29
N LEU A 187 -2.23 5.74 -6.00
CA LEU A 187 -3.20 4.66 -5.90
C LEU A 187 -4.20 4.75 -7.06
N PRO A 188 -3.94 4.18 -8.25
CA PRO A 188 -4.89 4.22 -9.35
C PRO A 188 -6.25 3.70 -8.94
N TRP A 189 -7.31 4.53 -9.18
CA TRP A 189 -8.66 4.25 -8.72
C TRP A 189 -9.28 3.04 -9.43
N GLY A 190 -10.06 2.25 -8.70
CA GLY A 190 -10.79 1.11 -9.23
C GLY A 190 -9.94 -0.07 -9.67
N LEU A 191 -8.61 0.02 -9.57
CA LEU A 191 -7.72 -1.04 -10.02
C LEU A 191 -7.41 -2.05 -8.93
N PRO A 192 -7.38 -3.36 -9.29
CA PRO A 192 -7.13 -4.46 -8.35
C PRO A 192 -5.64 -4.69 -8.10
N HIS A 193 -5.33 -5.85 -7.49
CA HIS A 193 -3.98 -6.36 -7.37
C HIS A 193 -3.39 -6.67 -8.74
N SER A 194 -2.12 -6.32 -8.94
CA SER A 194 -1.35 -6.46 -10.18
C SER A 194 -1.89 -5.66 -11.37
N GLY A 195 -1.12 -5.60 -12.39
CA GLY A 195 -1.48 -5.07 -13.69
C GLY A 195 -0.52 -4.00 -14.19
N ASP A 196 -0.43 -3.96 -15.50
CA ASP A 196 0.34 -2.96 -16.23
C ASP A 196 -0.56 -1.77 -16.51
N TYR A 197 -0.96 -1.07 -15.46
CA TYR A 197 -1.76 0.15 -15.59
C TYR A 197 -0.87 1.40 -15.59
N ASP A 198 -1.38 2.47 -16.17
CA ASP A 198 -0.72 3.78 -16.34
C ASP A 198 0.68 3.71 -17.04
N LEU A 199 0.81 2.87 -18.08
CA LEU A 199 2.08 2.69 -18.81
C LEU A 199 2.53 3.95 -19.54
N GLU A 200 1.60 4.74 -20.09
CA GLU A 200 1.91 5.99 -20.77
C GLU A 200 2.56 6.98 -19.79
N GLU A 201 2.01 7.10 -18.59
CA GLU A 201 2.58 7.93 -17.53
C GLU A 201 3.93 7.38 -17.04
N LEU A 202 4.11 6.04 -17.00
CA LEU A 202 5.39 5.43 -16.66
C LEU A 202 6.47 5.84 -17.66
N PHE A 203 6.21 5.70 -18.95
CA PHE A 203 7.19 6.07 -19.98
C PHE A 203 7.46 7.57 -19.98
N ALA A 204 6.43 8.41 -19.83
CA ALA A 204 6.62 9.85 -19.69
C ALA A 204 7.46 10.23 -18.46
N TRP A 205 7.29 9.51 -17.35
CA TRP A 205 8.09 9.70 -16.15
C TRP A 205 9.56 9.30 -16.37
N ILE A 206 9.82 8.17 -17.04
CA ILE A 206 11.19 7.72 -17.40
C ILE A 206 11.86 8.77 -18.31
N ASP A 207 11.19 9.20 -19.38
CA ASP A 207 11.69 10.23 -20.30
C ASP A 207 12.01 11.56 -19.59
N GLY A 208 11.28 11.84 -18.52
CA GLY A 208 11.49 13.02 -17.66
C GLY A 208 12.76 12.97 -16.82
N LEU A 209 13.28 11.77 -16.53
CA LEU A 209 14.49 11.58 -15.72
C LEU A 209 15.78 11.72 -16.52
N GLU A 210 15.72 11.60 -17.86
CA GLU A 210 16.88 11.68 -18.75
C GLU A 210 17.25 13.13 -19.13
N LYS A 211 16.47 14.10 -18.68
CA LYS A 211 16.67 15.55 -18.93
C LYS A 211 17.34 16.24 -17.74
#